data_1354c943662afc2780f7a0081955ad25
#
_entry.id   1354c943662afc2780f7a0081955ad25
#
_cell.length_a   1.000
_cell.length_b   1.000
_cell.length_c   1.000
_cell.angle_alpha   90.00
_cell.angle_beta   90.00
_cell.angle_gamma   90.00
#
_symmetry.space_group_name_H-M   'P 1'
#
loop_
_entity.id
_entity.type
_entity.pdbx_description
1 polymer ?
#
loop_
_entity_poly.entity_id
_entity_poly.type
_entity_poly.pdbx_seq_one_letter_code
_entity_poly.pdbx_strand_id
1 'polypeptide(L)'
;MLMRFYEENIPLEMKAKKQWVCYRKRLIDGKVKKVMINPCNMSFAKSNDPSSWSTFLTAMKVLRNPKYKMDGLAYVLANDYVFI
;
A
#
# COMPACT_ATOMS: atom_id res chain seq x y z
N MET A 1 -3.54 7.43 17.61
CA MET A 1 -2.35 6.61 17.84
C MET A 1 -1.58 6.47 16.54
N LEU A 2 -0.30 6.78 16.59
CA LEU A 2 0.56 6.61 15.43
C LEU A 2 0.85 5.13 15.25
N MET A 3 0.41 4.56 14.13
CA MET A 3 0.85 3.23 13.76
C MET A 3 2.33 3.30 13.38
N ARG A 4 3.15 2.65 14.17
CA ARG A 4 4.56 2.52 13.82
C ARG A 4 4.73 1.40 12.82
N PHE A 5 5.36 1.73 11.74
CA PHE A 5 5.71 0.77 10.72
C PHE A 5 7.15 0.29 10.97
N TYR A 6 7.30 -1.00 11.25
CA TYR A 6 8.61 -1.61 11.48
C TYR A 6 8.96 -2.47 10.27
N GLU A 7 9.76 -1.93 9.39
CA GLU A 7 10.17 -2.62 8.17
C GLU A 7 10.85 -3.95 8.45
N GLU A 8 11.64 -4.04 9.51
CA GLU A 8 12.35 -5.25 9.90
C GLU A 8 11.44 -6.39 10.32
N ASN A 9 10.19 -6.09 10.66
CA ASN A 9 9.21 -7.11 11.06
C ASN A 9 8.48 -7.72 9.88
N ILE A 10 8.70 -7.23 8.67
CA ILE A 10 8.09 -7.79 7.47
C ILE A 10 8.95 -8.94 6.96
N PRO A 11 8.37 -10.14 6.74
CA PRO A 11 9.13 -11.26 6.21
C PRO A 11 9.80 -10.93 4.87
N LEU A 12 11.04 -11.39 4.69
CA LEU A 12 11.78 -11.17 3.45
C LEU A 12 11.03 -11.73 2.24
N GLU A 13 10.32 -12.83 2.41
CA GLU A 13 9.53 -13.44 1.35
C GLU A 13 8.47 -12.49 0.80
N MET A 14 7.83 -11.74 1.68
CA MET A 14 6.85 -10.73 1.28
C MET A 14 7.52 -9.55 0.59
N LYS A 15 8.67 -9.10 1.11
CA LYS A 15 9.41 -7.98 0.51
C LYS A 15 9.91 -8.30 -0.90
N ALA A 16 10.16 -9.57 -1.19
CA ALA A 16 10.67 -9.99 -2.49
C ALA A 16 9.59 -10.06 -3.57
N LYS A 17 8.32 -9.99 -3.21
CA LYS A 17 7.22 -10.14 -4.15
C LYS A 17 6.70 -8.79 -4.62
N LYS A 18 6.32 -8.72 -5.90
CA LYS A 18 5.71 -7.54 -6.50
C LYS A 18 4.21 -7.53 -6.24
N GLN A 19 3.83 -7.43 -4.96
CA GLN A 19 2.44 -7.48 -4.51
C GLN A 19 2.12 -6.34 -3.55
N TRP A 20 2.82 -5.21 -3.67
CA TRP A 20 2.69 -4.09 -2.75
C TRP A 20 1.95 -2.92 -3.37
N VAL A 21 1.10 -2.29 -2.58
CA VAL A 21 0.40 -1.05 -2.94
C VAL A 21 0.48 -0.08 -1.76
N CYS A 22 0.22 1.19 -2.04
CA CYS A 22 0.02 2.19 -1.00
C CYS A 22 -1.47 2.43 -0.80
N TYR A 23 -1.85 3.06 0.33
CA TYR A 23 -3.24 3.48 0.52
C TYR A 23 -3.32 4.86 1.12
N ARG A 24 -4.43 5.52 0.82
CA ARG A 24 -4.83 6.78 1.45
C ARG A 24 -6.16 6.56 2.14
N LYS A 25 -6.31 7.20 3.30
CA LYS A 25 -7.59 7.24 3.98
C LYS A 25 -8.40 8.41 3.44
N ARG A 26 -9.66 8.17 3.11
CA ARG A 26 -10.56 9.21 2.64
C ARG A 26 -11.88 9.14 3.40
N LEU A 27 -12.45 10.32 3.64
CA LEU A 27 -13.78 10.42 4.22
C LEU A 27 -14.80 10.44 3.08
N ILE A 28 -15.63 9.39 3.01
CA ILE A 28 -16.64 9.23 1.99
C ILE A 28 -17.96 8.94 2.69
N ASP A 29 -18.95 9.80 2.49
CA ASP A 29 -20.29 9.69 3.12
C ASP A 29 -20.21 9.51 4.63
N GLY A 30 -19.36 10.30 5.29
CA GLY A 30 -19.17 10.25 6.74
C GLY A 30 -18.38 9.07 7.25
N LYS A 31 -17.84 8.22 6.38
CA LYS A 31 -17.04 7.05 6.74
C LYS A 31 -15.63 7.14 6.20
N VAL A 32 -14.65 6.72 7.02
CA VAL A 32 -13.25 6.63 6.59
C VAL A 32 -13.06 5.35 5.79
N LYS A 33 -12.62 5.50 4.55
CA LYS A 33 -12.31 4.37 3.66
C LYS A 33 -10.86 4.44 3.23
N LYS A 34 -10.25 3.27 3.01
CA LYS A 34 -8.90 3.15 2.47
C LYS A 34 -8.97 2.99 0.97
N VAL A 35 -8.31 3.88 0.25
CA VAL A 35 -8.23 3.86 -1.21
C VAL A 35 -6.86 3.32 -1.61
N MET A 36 -6.83 2.20 -2.33
CA MET A 36 -5.60 1.56 -2.76
C MET A 36 -5.03 2.24 -3.99
N ILE A 37 -3.74 2.55 -3.95
CA ILE A 37 -3.05 3.30 -5.00
C ILE A 37 -1.86 2.48 -5.50
N ASN A 38 -1.74 2.39 -6.82
CA ASN A 38 -0.56 1.81 -7.46
C ASN A 38 0.63 2.76 -7.30
N PRO A 39 1.70 2.35 -6.59
CA PRO A 39 2.83 3.24 -6.34
C PRO A 39 3.59 3.65 -7.60
N CYS A 40 3.47 2.89 -8.69
CA CYS A 40 4.21 3.19 -9.91
C CYS A 40 3.66 4.39 -10.67
N ASN A 41 2.34 4.58 -10.66
CA ASN A 41 1.71 5.59 -11.53
C ASN A 41 0.59 6.38 -10.84
N MET A 42 0.36 6.15 -9.55
CA MET A 42 -0.67 6.84 -8.75
C MET A 42 -2.10 6.56 -9.22
N SER A 43 -2.32 5.54 -10.05
CA SER A 43 -3.66 5.09 -10.41
C SER A 43 -4.25 4.21 -9.31
N PHE A 44 -5.53 3.90 -9.40
CA PHE A 44 -6.16 3.01 -8.44
C PHE A 44 -5.63 1.59 -8.59
N ALA A 45 -5.34 0.94 -7.46
CA ALA A 45 -4.95 -0.46 -7.43
C ALA A 45 -6.16 -1.36 -7.20
N LYS A 46 -6.09 -2.59 -7.71
CA LYS A 46 -7.13 -3.61 -7.52
C LYS A 46 -6.51 -4.90 -6.99
N SER A 47 -7.18 -5.55 -6.07
CA SER A 47 -6.67 -6.78 -5.47
C SER A 47 -6.66 -7.98 -6.42
N ASN A 48 -7.36 -7.90 -7.54
CA ASN A 48 -7.40 -8.95 -8.55
C ASN A 48 -6.66 -8.59 -9.85
N ASP A 49 -5.88 -7.50 -9.83
CA ASP A 49 -5.12 -7.06 -11.01
C ASP A 49 -3.64 -6.87 -10.65
N PRO A 50 -2.80 -7.90 -10.92
CA PRO A 50 -1.38 -7.83 -10.60
C PRO A 50 -0.62 -6.69 -11.27
N SER A 51 -1.11 -6.17 -12.39
CA SER A 51 -0.46 -5.03 -13.05
C SER A 51 -0.60 -3.73 -12.27
N SER A 52 -1.52 -3.67 -11.29
CA SER A 52 -1.72 -2.50 -10.43
C SER A 52 -0.87 -2.55 -9.16
N TRP A 53 -0.03 -3.56 -8.97
CA TRP A 53 0.84 -3.72 -7.80
C TRP A 53 2.28 -3.35 -8.13
N SER A 54 3.07 -3.13 -7.08
CA SER A 54 4.45 -2.72 -7.22
C SER A 54 5.36 -3.50 -6.27
N THR A 55 6.66 -3.25 -6.37
CA THR A 55 7.64 -3.80 -5.44
C THR A 55 7.53 -3.11 -4.08
N PHE A 56 8.01 -3.79 -3.05
CA PHE A 56 8.11 -3.20 -1.71
C PHE A 56 8.94 -1.91 -1.72
N LEU A 57 10.06 -1.92 -2.42
CA LEU A 57 10.95 -0.76 -2.49
C LEU A 57 10.26 0.46 -3.09
N THR A 58 9.56 0.27 -4.20
CA THR A 58 8.81 1.37 -4.84
C THR A 58 7.70 1.89 -3.92
N ALA A 59 6.95 0.98 -3.29
CA ALA A 59 5.90 1.37 -2.36
C ALA A 59 6.44 2.15 -1.17
N MET A 60 7.59 1.75 -0.62
CA MET A 60 8.24 2.46 0.48
C MET A 60 8.71 3.85 0.08
N LYS A 61 9.27 4.00 -1.12
CA LYS A 61 9.68 5.32 -1.61
C LYS A 61 8.50 6.27 -1.71
N VAL A 62 7.37 5.79 -2.18
CA VAL A 62 6.16 6.59 -2.32
C VAL A 62 5.58 6.92 -0.94
N LEU A 63 5.55 5.96 -0.03
CA LEU A 63 5.07 6.18 1.33
C LEU A 63 5.88 7.26 2.07
N ARG A 64 7.21 7.21 1.93
CA ARG A 64 8.11 8.15 2.61
C ARG A 64 8.15 9.54 2.00
N ASN A 65 7.63 9.70 0.79
CA ASN A 65 7.62 10.99 0.12
C ASN A 65 6.35 11.75 0.47
N PRO A 66 6.45 12.85 1.24
CA PRO A 66 5.26 13.60 1.69
C PRO A 66 4.45 14.21 0.55
N LYS A 67 5.04 14.33 -0.64
CA LYS A 67 4.35 14.80 -1.82
C LYS A 67 3.12 13.96 -2.16
N TYR A 68 3.20 12.64 -1.95
CA TYR A 68 2.12 11.73 -2.32
C TYR A 68 1.07 11.54 -1.23
N LYS A 69 1.36 11.96 0.00
CA LYS A 69 0.42 11.92 1.13
C LYS A 69 -0.20 10.55 1.37
N MET A 70 0.61 9.50 1.27
CA MET A 70 0.15 8.13 1.55
C MET A 70 0.06 7.89 3.04
N ASP A 71 -0.96 7.15 3.47
CA ASP A 71 -1.18 6.82 4.88
C ASP A 71 -0.53 5.50 5.29
N GLY A 72 -0.29 4.60 4.35
CA GLY A 72 0.35 3.34 4.66
C GLY A 72 0.54 2.43 3.47
N LEU A 73 0.98 1.20 3.76
CA LEU A 73 1.20 0.15 2.78
C LEU A 73 0.20 -0.97 2.96
N ALA A 74 -0.09 -1.68 1.88
CA ALA A 74 -0.83 -2.93 1.92
C ALA A 74 -0.15 -3.98 1.03
N TYR A 75 -0.26 -5.23 1.45
CA TYR A 75 0.23 -6.37 0.70
C TYR A 75 -0.97 -7.12 0.13
N VAL A 76 -0.91 -7.45 -1.15
CA VAL A 76 -2.01 -8.16 -1.81
C VAL A 76 -1.86 -9.66 -1.60
N LEU A 77 -2.86 -10.31 -1.02
CA LEU A 77 -2.86 -11.73 -0.75
C LEU A 77 -4.25 -12.30 -1.00
N ALA A 78 -4.34 -13.30 -1.91
CA ALA A 78 -5.58 -14.02 -2.19
C ALA A 78 -6.75 -13.08 -2.51
N ASN A 79 -6.55 -12.12 -3.40
CA ASN A 79 -7.53 -11.12 -3.84
C ASN A 79 -8.05 -10.21 -2.72
N ASP A 80 -7.26 -10.07 -1.66
CA ASP A 80 -7.57 -9.18 -0.56
C ASP A 80 -6.29 -8.44 -0.14
N TYR A 81 -6.42 -7.49 0.79
CA TYR A 81 -5.30 -6.69 1.26
C TYR A 81 -4.97 -7.00 2.71
N VAL A 82 -3.67 -7.10 2.99
CA VAL A 82 -3.16 -7.15 4.35
C VAL A 82 -2.52 -5.80 4.63
N PHE A 83 -3.06 -5.02 5.55
CA PHE A 83 -2.55 -3.70 5.90
C PHE A 83 -1.38 -3.82 6.87
N ILE A 84 -0.34 -3.08 6.56
CA ILE A 84 0.88 -3.09 7.35
C ILE A 84 0.93 -1.89 8.28
#